data_8ee896f33a75bc09da7ab0246ce89b29
#
_entry.id   8ee896f33a75bc09da7ab0246ce89b29
#
_cell.length_a   1.000
_cell.length_b   1.000
_cell.length_c   1.000
_cell.angle_alpha   90.00
_cell.angle_beta   90.00
_cell.angle_gamma   90.00
#
_symmetry.space_group_name_H-M   'P 1'
#
loop_
_entity.id
_entity.type
_entity.pdbx_description
1 polymer ?
#
loop_
_entity_poly.entity_id
_entity_poly.type
_entity_poly.pdbx_seq_one_letter_code
_entity_poly.pdbx_strand_id
1 'polypeptide(L)'
;MAVISFARGVPAPECLPVEQIADCARAVVERDGETILNYGPVAGYGPLREWVAARHGVDTAQVLITNGSLQGLSLVAGLLVEPGSRVLVEGPTYDRALHITARYRGEPTVVPTDGEGLDPHALDLPAAFLYTIPTFQNPSGRTLPLERRQALAELAREGRVLVLEDDPYALVRYEGERLPTIYELAGGEGVVYSFSFSKIAAPGLRVGYLIGSADLIARLEALAVQTYLTPALLSQATIHEFVSRGLLDGNVERVVGLLRERRDAMVDALEREMPEGATWSRPQGGYFTWLDLPGATDAGALLEAATARGVTFVKGTDFFPAGAGGASSARLAFSFVSPAEVTEGVALLAGLLRELRAPAVAV
;
A
#
# COMPACT_ATOMS: atom_id res chain seq x y z
N MET A 1 -13.79 -17.69 21.29
CA MET A 1 -13.07 -16.40 21.47
C MET A 1 -13.11 -15.65 20.15
N ALA A 2 -13.16 -14.33 20.17
CA ALA A 2 -12.98 -13.55 18.95
C ALA A 2 -11.56 -13.75 18.43
N VAL A 3 -11.37 -13.80 17.09
CA VAL A 3 -10.06 -13.98 16.48
C VAL A 3 -9.33 -12.65 16.43
N ILE A 4 -8.15 -12.56 17.04
CA ILE A 4 -7.25 -11.41 16.91
C ILE A 4 -6.55 -11.50 15.55
N SER A 5 -6.83 -10.55 14.65
CA SER A 5 -6.35 -10.64 13.27
C SER A 5 -5.32 -9.56 12.94
N PHE A 6 -4.04 -9.91 13.00
CA PHE A 6 -2.95 -9.11 12.43
C PHE A 6 -2.78 -9.30 10.91
N ALA A 7 -3.65 -10.09 10.27
CA ALA A 7 -3.63 -10.25 8.81
C ALA A 7 -4.35 -9.10 8.07
N ARG A 8 -5.30 -8.40 8.71
CA ARG A 8 -6.21 -7.44 8.07
C ARG A 8 -5.58 -6.06 7.92
N GLY A 9 -4.95 -5.78 6.79
CA GLY A 9 -4.41 -4.46 6.43
C GLY A 9 -5.47 -3.48 5.91
N VAL A 10 -6.59 -3.31 6.63
CA VAL A 10 -7.71 -2.43 6.27
C VAL A 10 -7.98 -1.42 7.39
N PRO A 11 -8.59 -0.27 7.08
CA PRO A 11 -9.05 0.65 8.13
C PRO A 11 -10.06 -0.02 9.06
N ALA A 12 -9.95 0.24 10.35
CA ALA A 12 -10.95 -0.16 11.31
C ALA A 12 -12.25 0.66 11.13
N PRO A 13 -13.43 0.16 11.60
CA PRO A 13 -14.69 0.87 11.46
C PRO A 13 -14.64 2.32 11.98
N GLU A 14 -13.96 2.57 13.08
CA GLU A 14 -13.80 3.88 13.68
C GLU A 14 -12.93 4.86 12.86
N CYS A 15 -12.20 4.35 11.85
CA CYS A 15 -11.47 5.19 10.90
C CYS A 15 -12.36 5.72 9.77
N LEU A 16 -13.56 5.17 9.60
CA LEU A 16 -14.44 5.51 8.49
C LEU A 16 -15.30 6.74 8.83
N PRO A 17 -15.30 7.79 7.99
CA PRO A 17 -16.13 8.98 8.17
C PRO A 17 -17.56 8.75 7.62
N VAL A 18 -18.30 7.81 8.22
CA VAL A 18 -19.58 7.29 7.67
C VAL A 18 -20.60 8.39 7.45
N GLU A 19 -20.84 9.25 8.45
CA GLU A 19 -21.81 10.33 8.38
C GLU A 19 -21.42 11.36 7.29
N GLN A 20 -20.15 11.78 7.27
CA GLN A 20 -19.66 12.74 6.29
C GLN A 20 -19.76 12.19 4.85
N ILE A 21 -19.45 10.90 4.66
CA ILE A 21 -19.60 10.25 3.35
C ILE A 21 -21.05 10.15 2.93
N ALA A 22 -21.97 9.84 3.87
CA ALA A 22 -23.39 9.79 3.59
C ALA A 22 -23.95 11.16 3.16
N ASP A 23 -23.53 12.24 3.85
CA ASP A 23 -23.93 13.61 3.51
C ASP A 23 -23.35 14.06 2.17
N CYS A 24 -22.08 13.73 1.89
CA CYS A 24 -21.46 14.02 0.60
C CYS A 24 -22.17 13.28 -0.54
N ALA A 25 -22.44 11.99 -0.36
CA ALA A 25 -23.13 11.18 -1.38
C ALA A 25 -24.55 11.73 -1.67
N ARG A 26 -25.29 12.10 -0.64
CA ARG A 26 -26.62 12.72 -0.80
C ARG A 26 -26.52 14.02 -1.59
N ALA A 27 -25.61 14.92 -1.18
CA ALA A 27 -25.45 16.24 -1.81
C ALA A 27 -25.10 16.13 -3.30
N VAL A 28 -24.20 15.21 -3.67
CA VAL A 28 -23.82 15.06 -5.09
C VAL A 28 -24.96 14.44 -5.92
N VAL A 29 -25.75 13.51 -5.36
CA VAL A 29 -26.89 12.95 -6.07
C VAL A 29 -28.00 14.00 -6.26
N GLU A 30 -28.27 14.82 -5.26
CA GLU A 30 -29.27 15.90 -5.35
C GLU A 30 -28.84 17.00 -6.35
N ARG A 31 -27.56 17.33 -6.43
CA ARG A 31 -27.04 18.38 -7.31
C ARG A 31 -26.77 17.90 -8.74
N ASP A 32 -26.12 16.76 -8.90
CA ASP A 32 -25.51 16.31 -10.15
C ASP A 32 -26.01 14.92 -10.59
N GLY A 33 -27.13 14.41 -10.02
CA GLY A 33 -27.58 13.02 -10.17
C GLY A 33 -27.71 12.56 -11.62
N GLU A 34 -28.25 13.40 -12.49
CA GLU A 34 -28.39 13.05 -13.92
C GLU A 34 -27.06 12.77 -14.62
N THR A 35 -25.99 13.43 -14.18
CA THR A 35 -24.63 13.25 -14.72
C THR A 35 -23.91 12.07 -14.11
N ILE A 36 -23.90 11.98 -12.76
CA ILE A 36 -23.07 11.01 -12.03
C ILE A 36 -23.66 9.59 -11.99
N LEU A 37 -24.95 9.45 -12.29
CA LEU A 37 -25.63 8.15 -12.41
C LEU A 37 -25.66 7.62 -13.85
N ASN A 38 -25.07 8.37 -14.80
CA ASN A 38 -24.96 7.97 -16.19
C ASN A 38 -23.51 7.57 -16.52
N TYR A 39 -23.27 7.14 -17.75
CA TYR A 39 -21.94 6.96 -18.30
C TYR A 39 -21.19 8.30 -18.37
N GLY A 40 -19.89 8.28 -18.09
CA GLY A 40 -19.06 9.47 -18.06
C GLY A 40 -17.70 9.29 -18.74
N PRO A 41 -16.82 10.30 -18.59
CA PRO A 41 -15.46 10.24 -19.15
C PRO A 41 -14.66 9.07 -18.56
N VAL A 42 -13.90 8.39 -19.41
CA VAL A 42 -13.02 7.27 -19.00
C VAL A 42 -11.94 7.73 -18.01
N ALA A 43 -11.39 8.93 -18.24
CA ALA A 43 -10.40 9.53 -17.33
C ALA A 43 -10.92 9.79 -15.92
N GLY A 44 -12.24 9.72 -15.71
CA GLY A 44 -12.90 9.92 -14.43
C GLY A 44 -13.65 11.26 -14.32
N TYR A 45 -14.22 11.49 -13.16
CA TYR A 45 -15.01 12.68 -12.82
C TYR A 45 -14.16 13.95 -12.92
N GLY A 46 -14.54 14.87 -13.82
CA GLY A 46 -13.78 16.07 -14.13
C GLY A 46 -13.35 16.89 -12.92
N PRO A 47 -14.31 17.28 -12.02
CA PRO A 47 -13.94 18.05 -10.84
C PRO A 47 -12.94 17.35 -9.90
N LEU A 48 -12.97 16.03 -9.80
CA LEU A 48 -11.96 15.30 -9.01
C LEU A 48 -10.60 15.30 -9.70
N ARG A 49 -10.56 15.18 -11.03
CA ARG A 49 -9.31 15.31 -11.81
C ARG A 49 -8.68 16.70 -11.63
N GLU A 50 -9.49 17.75 -11.69
CA GLU A 50 -9.04 19.13 -11.46
C GLU A 50 -8.49 19.33 -10.05
N TRP A 51 -9.17 18.77 -9.04
CA TRP A 51 -8.69 18.81 -7.66
C TRP A 51 -7.33 18.10 -7.50
N VAL A 52 -7.18 16.91 -8.10
CA VAL A 52 -5.90 16.17 -8.08
C VAL A 52 -4.82 16.95 -8.81
N ALA A 53 -5.11 17.49 -10.01
CA ALA A 53 -4.17 18.28 -10.80
C ALA A 53 -3.68 19.52 -10.03
N ALA A 54 -4.59 20.27 -9.42
CA ALA A 54 -4.25 21.44 -8.59
C ALA A 54 -3.40 21.07 -7.38
N ARG A 55 -3.70 19.96 -6.71
CA ARG A 55 -2.97 19.48 -5.53
C ARG A 55 -1.52 19.10 -5.85
N HIS A 56 -1.25 18.59 -7.05
CA HIS A 56 0.07 18.14 -7.48
C HIS A 56 0.77 19.12 -8.44
N GLY A 57 0.13 20.25 -8.81
CA GLY A 57 0.70 21.23 -9.72
C GLY A 57 0.91 20.70 -11.14
N VAL A 58 0.01 19.84 -11.63
CA VAL A 58 0.08 19.22 -12.95
C VAL A 58 -1.14 19.57 -13.82
N ASP A 59 -1.10 19.25 -15.11
CA ASP A 59 -2.26 19.38 -16.00
C ASP A 59 -3.25 18.23 -15.77
N THR A 60 -4.54 18.48 -15.98
CA THR A 60 -5.59 17.44 -15.91
C THR A 60 -5.40 16.31 -16.93
N ALA A 61 -4.73 16.56 -18.04
CA ALA A 61 -4.35 15.53 -19.00
C ALA A 61 -3.34 14.50 -18.44
N GLN A 62 -2.69 14.84 -17.33
CA GLN A 62 -1.75 13.97 -16.61
C GLN A 62 -2.42 13.13 -15.51
N VAL A 63 -3.75 13.23 -15.32
CA VAL A 63 -4.49 12.58 -14.23
C VAL A 63 -5.51 11.59 -14.76
N LEU A 64 -5.44 10.35 -14.29
CA LEU A 64 -6.45 9.29 -14.50
C LEU A 64 -7.01 8.85 -13.15
N ILE A 65 -8.32 9.01 -12.94
CA ILE A 65 -8.98 8.46 -11.76
C ILE A 65 -9.22 6.95 -11.95
N THR A 66 -8.90 6.18 -10.93
CA THR A 66 -8.97 4.71 -10.96
C THR A 66 -9.90 4.16 -9.87
N ASN A 67 -10.34 2.91 -10.02
CA ASN A 67 -11.07 2.20 -8.96
C ASN A 67 -10.11 1.68 -7.86
N GLY A 68 -9.38 2.62 -7.23
CA GLY A 68 -8.28 2.40 -6.30
C GLY A 68 -6.94 2.11 -7.01
N SER A 69 -5.82 2.23 -6.28
CA SER A 69 -4.46 2.06 -6.81
C SER A 69 -4.24 0.68 -7.45
N LEU A 70 -4.91 -0.37 -6.97
CA LEU A 70 -4.79 -1.72 -7.55
C LEU A 70 -5.22 -1.78 -9.03
N GLN A 71 -6.27 -1.04 -9.42
CA GLN A 71 -6.64 -0.94 -10.83
C GLN A 71 -5.58 -0.15 -11.60
N GLY A 72 -5.02 0.92 -11.02
CA GLY A 72 -3.92 1.67 -11.61
C GLY A 72 -2.73 0.78 -11.94
N LEU A 73 -2.28 -0.03 -10.96
CA LEU A 73 -1.23 -1.02 -11.17
C LEU A 73 -1.59 -2.03 -12.27
N SER A 74 -2.84 -2.50 -12.30
CA SER A 74 -3.29 -3.45 -13.35
C SER A 74 -3.30 -2.83 -14.74
N LEU A 75 -3.65 -1.55 -14.87
CA LEU A 75 -3.60 -0.82 -16.14
C LEU A 75 -2.15 -0.62 -16.61
N VAL A 76 -1.26 -0.19 -15.71
CA VAL A 76 0.17 -0.03 -16.04
C VAL A 76 0.79 -1.35 -16.45
N ALA A 77 0.53 -2.43 -15.70
CA ALA A 77 1.01 -3.76 -16.07
C ALA A 77 0.43 -4.24 -17.41
N GLY A 78 -0.88 -4.04 -17.64
CA GLY A 78 -1.54 -4.40 -18.89
C GLY A 78 -1.04 -3.65 -20.12
N LEU A 79 -0.51 -2.43 -19.92
CA LEU A 79 0.06 -1.62 -20.99
C LEU A 79 1.52 -1.96 -21.29
N LEU A 80 2.31 -2.32 -20.28
CA LEU A 80 3.77 -2.37 -20.37
C LEU A 80 4.36 -3.78 -20.31
N VAL A 81 3.62 -4.74 -19.75
CA VAL A 81 4.13 -6.11 -19.56
C VAL A 81 3.80 -6.97 -20.76
N GLU A 82 4.83 -7.42 -21.44
CA GLU A 82 4.75 -8.49 -22.42
C GLU A 82 5.10 -9.84 -21.77
N PRO A 83 4.69 -10.99 -22.33
CA PRO A 83 5.08 -12.29 -21.80
C PRO A 83 6.61 -12.43 -21.63
N GLY A 84 7.06 -12.74 -20.41
CA GLY A 84 8.47 -12.85 -20.05
C GLY A 84 9.15 -11.52 -19.71
N SER A 85 8.44 -10.38 -19.76
CA SER A 85 9.00 -9.11 -19.30
C SER A 85 9.28 -9.12 -17.81
N ARG A 86 10.44 -8.65 -17.41
CA ARG A 86 10.77 -8.46 -15.99
C ARG A 86 10.05 -7.24 -15.43
N VAL A 87 9.44 -7.40 -14.27
CA VAL A 87 8.91 -6.32 -13.43
C VAL A 87 9.70 -6.31 -12.13
N LEU A 88 10.45 -5.24 -11.90
CA LEU A 88 11.25 -5.12 -10.68
C LEU A 88 10.32 -4.80 -9.50
N VAL A 89 10.55 -5.48 -8.38
CA VAL A 89 9.77 -5.32 -7.14
C VAL A 89 10.69 -5.34 -5.93
N GLU A 90 10.29 -4.70 -4.86
CA GLU A 90 10.98 -4.79 -3.57
C GLU A 90 10.94 -6.22 -3.02
N GLY A 91 11.91 -6.59 -2.23
CA GLY A 91 11.88 -7.86 -1.50
C GLY A 91 11.92 -7.64 0.03
N PRO A 92 10.78 -7.69 0.73
CA PRO A 92 9.42 -8.06 0.32
C PRO A 92 8.65 -6.94 -0.40
N THR A 93 7.56 -7.30 -1.10
CA THR A 93 6.64 -6.35 -1.76
C THR A 93 5.17 -6.69 -1.53
N TYR A 94 4.27 -5.77 -1.91
CA TYR A 94 2.83 -6.00 -1.88
C TYR A 94 2.43 -7.19 -2.76
N ASP A 95 1.82 -8.21 -2.17
CA ASP A 95 1.49 -9.49 -2.81
C ASP A 95 0.67 -9.32 -4.11
N ARG A 96 -0.20 -8.31 -4.18
CA ARG A 96 -1.01 -8.05 -5.37
C ARG A 96 -0.16 -7.60 -6.56
N ALA A 97 0.99 -6.97 -6.34
CA ALA A 97 1.91 -6.63 -7.43
C ALA A 97 2.47 -7.90 -8.08
N LEU A 98 2.80 -8.92 -7.27
CA LEU A 98 3.25 -10.23 -7.75
C LEU A 98 2.17 -10.92 -8.58
N HIS A 99 0.93 -10.95 -8.06
CA HIS A 99 -0.20 -11.58 -8.74
C HIS A 99 -0.58 -10.87 -10.04
N ILE A 100 -0.56 -9.52 -10.07
CA ILE A 100 -0.86 -8.76 -11.28
C ILE A 100 0.22 -8.98 -12.33
N THR A 101 1.50 -8.93 -11.95
CA THR A 101 2.61 -9.21 -12.86
C THR A 101 2.45 -10.59 -13.50
N ALA A 102 2.20 -11.63 -12.68
CA ALA A 102 1.99 -12.99 -13.15
C ALA A 102 0.74 -13.12 -14.06
N ARG A 103 -0.35 -12.40 -13.76
CA ARG A 103 -1.57 -12.37 -14.60
C ARG A 103 -1.28 -11.88 -16.01
N TYR A 104 -0.40 -10.90 -16.17
CA TYR A 104 0.04 -10.41 -17.48
C TYR A 104 1.23 -11.20 -18.04
N ARG A 105 1.59 -12.34 -17.42
CA ARG A 105 2.69 -13.23 -17.85
C ARG A 105 4.07 -12.59 -17.78
N GLY A 106 4.22 -11.57 -16.94
CA GLY A 106 5.50 -10.99 -16.56
C GLY A 106 6.19 -11.78 -15.45
N GLU A 107 7.48 -11.50 -15.26
CA GLU A 107 8.33 -12.15 -14.28
C GLU A 107 8.68 -11.14 -13.16
N PRO A 108 8.06 -11.27 -11.96
CA PRO A 108 8.43 -10.42 -10.84
C PRO A 108 9.86 -10.73 -10.41
N THR A 109 10.75 -9.75 -10.51
CA THR A 109 12.16 -9.86 -10.21
C THR A 109 12.48 -9.04 -8.96
N VAL A 110 12.94 -9.71 -7.91
CA VAL A 110 13.23 -9.06 -6.62
C VAL A 110 14.49 -8.20 -6.73
N VAL A 111 14.35 -6.93 -6.36
CA VAL A 111 15.48 -6.04 -6.06
C VAL A 111 15.84 -6.22 -4.60
N PRO A 112 17.11 -6.45 -4.25
CA PRO A 112 17.56 -6.56 -2.88
C PRO A 112 17.16 -5.36 -2.03
N THR A 113 16.74 -5.63 -0.80
CA THR A 113 16.43 -4.61 0.22
C THR A 113 17.29 -4.84 1.47
N ASP A 114 17.60 -3.78 2.17
CA ASP A 114 18.25 -3.82 3.47
C ASP A 114 17.42 -3.11 4.56
N GLY A 115 18.07 -2.68 5.65
CA GLY A 115 17.42 -1.94 6.73
C GLY A 115 16.75 -0.64 6.29
N GLU A 116 17.19 -0.04 5.19
CA GLU A 116 16.71 1.22 4.61
C GLU A 116 15.71 1.03 3.43
N GLY A 117 15.47 -0.20 3.01
CA GLY A 117 14.56 -0.53 1.90
C GLY A 117 15.29 -0.92 0.62
N LEU A 118 14.68 -0.65 -0.54
CA LEU A 118 15.22 -0.97 -1.86
C LEU A 118 16.56 -0.27 -2.12
N ASP A 119 17.55 -1.04 -2.64
CA ASP A 119 18.83 -0.48 -3.11
C ASP A 119 18.72 -0.11 -4.60
N PRO A 120 18.75 1.19 -4.97
CA PRO A 120 18.71 1.62 -6.37
C PRO A 120 19.89 1.14 -7.22
N HIS A 121 21.04 0.84 -6.60
CA HIS A 121 22.23 0.37 -7.32
C HIS A 121 22.17 -1.13 -7.67
N ALA A 122 21.24 -1.86 -7.06
CA ALA A 122 21.01 -3.28 -7.31
C ALA A 122 19.95 -3.56 -8.38
N LEU A 123 19.49 -2.53 -9.13
CA LEU A 123 18.50 -2.71 -10.20
C LEU A 123 19.13 -3.48 -11.37
N ASP A 124 18.56 -4.65 -11.68
CA ASP A 124 18.94 -5.43 -12.86
C ASP A 124 18.12 -5.01 -14.10
N LEU A 125 18.66 -4.10 -14.88
CA LEU A 125 18.03 -3.50 -16.05
C LEU A 125 18.43 -4.22 -17.35
N PRO A 126 17.60 -4.18 -18.43
CA PRO A 126 16.32 -3.49 -18.53
C PRO A 126 15.15 -4.26 -17.89
N ALA A 127 14.06 -3.55 -17.57
CA ALA A 127 12.81 -4.09 -17.07
C ALA A 127 11.63 -3.30 -17.63
N ALA A 128 10.43 -3.88 -17.61
CA ALA A 128 9.21 -3.18 -18.05
C ALA A 128 8.92 -1.95 -17.16
N PHE A 129 9.02 -2.12 -15.85
CA PHE A 129 8.96 -1.05 -14.86
C PHE A 129 9.46 -1.55 -13.50
N LEU A 130 9.73 -0.60 -12.58
CA LEU A 130 9.92 -0.85 -11.16
C LEU A 130 8.64 -0.49 -10.41
N TYR A 131 8.08 -1.43 -9.63
CA TYR A 131 7.02 -1.16 -8.65
C TYR A 131 7.61 -0.98 -7.26
N THR A 132 7.32 0.13 -6.60
CA THR A 132 7.82 0.43 -5.25
C THR A 132 6.78 1.18 -4.42
N ILE A 133 6.79 0.96 -3.10
CA ILE A 133 6.00 1.69 -2.10
C ILE A 133 7.00 2.44 -1.19
N PRO A 134 7.49 3.63 -1.57
CA PRO A 134 8.60 4.25 -0.86
C PRO A 134 8.23 4.84 0.51
N THR A 135 6.92 4.98 0.82
CA THR A 135 6.45 5.55 2.08
C THR A 135 5.61 4.53 2.85
N PHE A 136 6.08 4.13 4.04
CA PHE A 136 5.41 3.15 4.93
C PHE A 136 5.06 1.86 4.20
N GLN A 137 6.05 1.29 3.56
CA GLN A 137 5.98 0.16 2.65
C GLN A 137 5.14 -1.00 3.17
N ASN A 138 4.33 -1.59 2.32
CA ASN A 138 3.65 -2.85 2.59
C ASN A 138 4.45 -4.01 1.96
N PRO A 139 5.04 -4.92 2.79
CA PRO A 139 4.68 -5.20 4.18
C PRO A 139 5.62 -4.64 5.26
N SER A 140 6.76 -4.05 4.92
CA SER A 140 7.85 -3.78 5.86
C SER A 140 7.60 -2.60 6.82
N GLY A 141 6.67 -1.69 6.50
CA GLY A 141 6.45 -0.45 7.24
C GLY A 141 7.59 0.58 7.12
N ARG A 142 8.63 0.28 6.33
CA ARG A 142 9.79 1.16 6.14
C ARG A 142 9.47 2.34 5.23
N THR A 143 10.27 3.40 5.38
CA THR A 143 10.24 4.56 4.50
C THR A 143 11.58 4.65 3.79
N LEU A 144 11.56 4.68 2.46
CA LEU A 144 12.75 4.81 1.63
C LEU A 144 13.40 6.18 1.87
N PRO A 145 14.70 6.27 2.22
CA PRO A 145 15.39 7.52 2.50
C PRO A 145 15.49 8.42 1.26
N LEU A 146 15.74 9.71 1.51
CA LEU A 146 15.75 10.75 0.46
C LEU A 146 16.77 10.43 -0.64
N GLU A 147 17.97 9.98 -0.26
CA GLU A 147 19.06 9.68 -1.19
C GLU A 147 18.67 8.57 -2.17
N ARG A 148 18.00 7.54 -1.68
CA ARG A 148 17.53 6.44 -2.54
C ARG A 148 16.38 6.87 -3.45
N ARG A 149 15.49 7.74 -2.98
CA ARG A 149 14.44 8.35 -3.82
C ARG A 149 15.06 9.20 -4.93
N GLN A 150 16.08 10.00 -4.62
CA GLN A 150 16.83 10.80 -5.60
C GLN A 150 17.48 9.93 -6.66
N ALA A 151 18.15 8.85 -6.26
CA ALA A 151 18.76 7.90 -7.20
C ALA A 151 17.72 7.25 -8.13
N LEU A 152 16.57 6.85 -7.62
CA LEU A 152 15.47 6.32 -8.46
C LEU A 152 14.88 7.38 -9.40
N ALA A 153 14.73 8.61 -8.94
CA ALA A 153 14.26 9.72 -9.77
C ALA A 153 15.24 10.04 -10.91
N GLU A 154 16.53 9.96 -10.65
CA GLU A 154 17.57 10.14 -11.69
C GLU A 154 17.51 9.04 -12.75
N LEU A 155 17.46 7.77 -12.32
CA LEU A 155 17.29 6.63 -13.24
C LEU A 155 16.01 6.74 -14.09
N ALA A 156 14.92 7.24 -13.51
CA ALA A 156 13.68 7.47 -14.24
C ALA A 156 13.80 8.59 -15.28
N ARG A 157 14.40 9.74 -14.91
CA ARG A 157 14.63 10.86 -15.83
C ARG A 157 15.57 10.52 -16.99
N GLU A 158 16.56 9.64 -16.73
CA GLU A 158 17.46 9.11 -17.75
C GLU A 158 16.77 8.11 -18.69
N GLY A 159 15.51 7.77 -18.46
CA GLY A 159 14.76 6.78 -19.24
C GLY A 159 15.27 5.34 -19.08
N ARG A 160 16.04 5.05 -18.01
CA ARG A 160 16.61 3.73 -17.75
C ARG A 160 15.57 2.75 -17.21
N VAL A 161 14.59 3.24 -16.45
CA VAL A 161 13.47 2.48 -15.92
C VAL A 161 12.26 3.38 -15.72
N LEU A 162 11.06 2.90 -16.02
CA LEU A 162 9.84 3.55 -15.58
C LEU A 162 9.57 3.13 -14.13
N VAL A 163 9.30 4.09 -13.25
CA VAL A 163 8.97 3.82 -11.85
C VAL A 163 7.46 3.98 -11.64
N LEU A 164 6.80 2.94 -11.15
CA LEU A 164 5.45 3.03 -10.59
C LEU A 164 5.57 3.19 -9.07
N GLU A 165 5.42 4.43 -8.62
CA GLU A 165 5.43 4.81 -7.21
C GLU A 165 4.02 4.69 -6.63
N ASP A 166 3.75 3.66 -5.82
CA ASP A 166 2.45 3.46 -5.15
C ASP A 166 2.50 4.02 -3.74
N ASP A 167 1.68 5.03 -3.45
CA ASP A 167 1.76 5.82 -2.22
C ASP A 167 0.41 5.89 -1.44
N PRO A 168 -0.19 4.74 -1.08
CA PRO A 168 -1.49 4.72 -0.42
C PRO A 168 -1.43 5.15 1.06
N TYR A 169 -0.23 5.25 1.65
CA TYR A 169 -0.03 5.50 3.08
C TYR A 169 0.55 6.87 3.41
N ALA A 170 0.94 7.70 2.42
CA ALA A 170 1.65 8.97 2.63
C ALA A 170 1.04 9.87 3.70
N LEU A 171 -0.28 9.95 3.75
CA LEU A 171 -1.01 10.78 4.71
C LEU A 171 -1.20 10.13 6.10
N VAL A 172 -0.85 8.86 6.25
CA VAL A 172 -0.94 8.13 7.54
C VAL A 172 0.41 8.15 8.24
N ARG A 173 0.91 9.35 8.54
CA ARG A 173 2.20 9.59 9.19
C ARG A 173 2.01 9.90 10.66
N TYR A 174 2.72 9.17 11.53
CA TYR A 174 2.67 9.33 12.99
C TYR A 174 3.77 10.26 13.50
N GLU A 175 4.93 10.21 12.87
CA GLU A 175 6.12 10.99 13.26
C GLU A 175 7.05 11.23 12.08
N GLY A 176 8.03 12.13 12.27
CA GLY A 176 8.96 12.56 11.24
C GLY A 176 8.33 13.51 10.21
N GLU A 177 9.15 13.98 9.29
CA GLU A 177 8.74 14.90 8.23
C GLU A 177 8.36 14.15 6.94
N ARG A 178 7.52 14.77 6.11
CA ARG A 178 7.21 14.28 4.78
C ARG A 178 8.45 14.38 3.90
N LEU A 179 8.85 13.26 3.30
CA LEU A 179 9.84 13.26 2.23
C LEU A 179 9.17 13.54 0.88
N PRO A 180 9.85 14.19 -0.06
CA PRO A 180 9.35 14.32 -1.42
C PRO A 180 9.19 12.94 -2.07
N THR A 181 8.20 12.81 -2.93
CA THR A 181 7.96 11.60 -3.72
C THR A 181 9.04 11.44 -4.80
N ILE A 182 9.21 10.24 -5.34
CA ILE A 182 10.09 10.01 -6.49
C ILE A 182 9.56 10.80 -7.69
N TYR A 183 8.23 10.89 -7.83
CA TYR A 183 7.55 11.69 -8.85
C TYR A 183 7.94 13.17 -8.76
N GLU A 184 7.88 13.78 -7.56
CA GLU A 184 8.27 15.17 -7.34
C GLU A 184 9.75 15.40 -7.64
N LEU A 185 10.63 14.50 -7.19
CA LEU A 185 12.09 14.57 -7.42
C LEU A 185 12.46 14.42 -8.91
N ALA A 186 11.70 13.61 -9.64
CA ALA A 186 11.88 13.42 -11.08
C ALA A 186 11.25 14.53 -11.93
N GLY A 187 10.49 15.46 -11.33
CA GLY A 187 9.70 16.43 -12.09
C GLY A 187 8.61 15.77 -12.97
N GLY A 188 8.17 14.58 -12.58
CA GLY A 188 7.18 13.79 -13.32
C GLY A 188 7.74 12.95 -14.47
N GLU A 189 9.05 13.06 -14.79
CA GLU A 189 9.67 12.32 -15.90
C GLU A 189 9.98 10.86 -15.51
N GLY A 190 9.50 9.91 -16.32
CA GLY A 190 9.75 8.48 -16.13
C GLY A 190 9.10 7.87 -14.89
N VAL A 191 8.19 8.59 -14.21
CA VAL A 191 7.49 8.13 -13.01
C VAL A 191 5.98 8.17 -13.21
N VAL A 192 5.29 7.12 -12.80
CA VAL A 192 3.84 7.09 -12.59
C VAL A 192 3.59 7.10 -11.09
N TYR A 193 2.97 8.15 -10.59
CA TYR A 193 2.54 8.24 -9.21
C TYR A 193 1.14 7.66 -9.05
N SER A 194 0.96 6.77 -8.09
CA SER A 194 -0.30 6.10 -7.78
C SER A 194 -0.72 6.39 -6.34
N PHE A 195 -1.97 6.79 -6.16
CA PHE A 195 -2.54 7.09 -4.85
C PHE A 195 -3.92 6.45 -4.65
N SER A 196 -4.30 6.23 -3.39
CA SER A 196 -5.62 5.69 -3.04
C SER A 196 -6.23 6.38 -1.82
N PHE A 197 -7.52 6.74 -1.92
CA PHE A 197 -8.32 7.22 -0.78
C PHE A 197 -8.73 6.10 0.19
N SER A 198 -8.42 4.85 -0.12
CA SER A 198 -8.83 3.68 0.67
C SER A 198 -8.34 3.69 2.13
N LYS A 199 -7.21 4.36 2.42
CA LYS A 199 -6.60 4.32 3.76
C LYS A 199 -6.97 5.52 4.64
N ILE A 200 -7.54 6.55 4.03
CA ILE A 200 -7.80 7.85 4.67
C ILE A 200 -9.24 8.34 4.55
N ALA A 201 -10.07 7.66 3.75
CA ALA A 201 -11.49 7.97 3.62
C ALA A 201 -12.32 6.69 3.71
N ALA A 202 -12.55 6.01 2.58
CA ALA A 202 -13.41 4.83 2.54
C ALA A 202 -12.95 3.81 1.50
N PRO A 203 -12.42 2.64 1.91
CA PRO A 203 -11.97 1.61 0.97
C PRO A 203 -13.11 1.08 0.08
N GLY A 204 -14.35 1.11 0.57
CA GLY A 204 -15.53 0.65 -0.17
C GLY A 204 -15.92 1.53 -1.36
N LEU A 205 -15.52 2.80 -1.38
CA LEU A 205 -15.78 3.70 -2.51
C LEU A 205 -14.90 3.41 -3.72
N ARG A 206 -13.80 2.69 -3.56
CA ARG A 206 -12.91 2.30 -4.66
C ARG A 206 -12.43 3.49 -5.49
N VAL A 207 -11.86 4.52 -4.87
CA VAL A 207 -11.32 5.70 -5.57
C VAL A 207 -9.82 5.81 -5.32
N GLY A 208 -9.06 6.00 -6.39
CA GLY A 208 -7.64 6.32 -6.44
C GLY A 208 -7.33 7.09 -7.71
N TYR A 209 -6.07 7.38 -7.94
CA TYR A 209 -5.65 8.04 -9.18
C TYR A 209 -4.21 7.69 -9.55
N LEU A 210 -3.92 7.86 -10.83
CA LEU A 210 -2.57 7.88 -11.39
C LEU A 210 -2.25 9.28 -11.88
N ILE A 211 -0.98 9.67 -11.73
CA ILE A 211 -0.39 10.86 -12.35
C ILE A 211 0.82 10.39 -13.16
N GLY A 212 0.94 10.86 -14.39
CA GLY A 212 2.06 10.52 -15.28
C GLY A 212 2.17 11.50 -16.44
N SER A 213 3.00 11.22 -17.44
CA SER A 213 3.02 12.03 -18.65
C SER A 213 1.67 11.95 -19.39
N ALA A 214 1.25 13.04 -20.04
CA ALA A 214 -0.04 13.08 -20.75
C ALA A 214 -0.17 11.97 -21.80
N ASP A 215 0.92 11.64 -22.50
CA ASP A 215 0.95 10.54 -23.46
C ASP A 215 0.68 9.18 -22.80
N LEU A 216 1.35 8.91 -21.69
CA LEU A 216 1.15 7.65 -20.96
C LEU A 216 -0.28 7.56 -20.39
N ILE A 217 -0.80 8.64 -19.84
CA ILE A 217 -2.19 8.68 -19.33
C ILE A 217 -3.18 8.43 -20.47
N ALA A 218 -3.02 9.05 -21.65
CA ALA A 218 -3.89 8.80 -22.79
C ALA A 218 -3.87 7.33 -23.25
N ARG A 219 -2.71 6.68 -23.23
CA ARG A 219 -2.59 5.24 -23.52
C ARG A 219 -3.28 4.36 -22.46
N LEU A 220 -3.17 4.73 -21.19
CA LEU A 220 -3.87 4.03 -20.09
C LEU A 220 -5.39 4.23 -20.19
N GLU A 221 -5.87 5.42 -20.57
CA GLU A 221 -7.29 5.68 -20.85
C GLU A 221 -7.80 4.80 -22.00
N ALA A 222 -7.06 4.70 -23.08
CA ALA A 222 -7.43 3.86 -24.23
C ALA A 222 -7.55 2.37 -23.83
N LEU A 223 -6.70 1.88 -22.93
CA LEU A 223 -6.79 0.55 -22.39
C LEU A 223 -7.99 0.41 -21.42
N ALA A 224 -8.23 1.42 -20.60
CA ALA A 224 -9.30 1.44 -19.60
C ALA A 224 -10.69 1.36 -20.27
N VAL A 225 -10.91 2.08 -21.36
CA VAL A 225 -12.15 2.00 -22.17
C VAL A 225 -12.49 0.55 -22.54
N GLN A 226 -11.50 -0.24 -22.91
CA GLN A 226 -11.70 -1.61 -23.34
C GLN A 226 -12.00 -2.58 -22.17
N THR A 227 -11.77 -2.14 -20.92
CA THR A 227 -11.94 -3.00 -19.75
C THR A 227 -13.22 -2.73 -18.96
N TYR A 228 -13.62 -1.47 -18.80
CA TYR A 228 -14.78 -1.13 -17.95
C TYR A 228 -15.64 0.02 -18.49
N LEU A 229 -15.37 0.52 -19.68
CA LEU A 229 -16.08 1.59 -20.40
C LEU A 229 -16.02 2.96 -19.70
N THR A 230 -16.50 3.04 -18.45
CA THR A 230 -16.51 4.26 -17.62
C THR A 230 -16.39 3.88 -16.14
N PRO A 231 -15.65 4.68 -15.34
CA PRO A 231 -15.53 4.41 -13.91
C PRO A 231 -16.81 4.78 -13.15
N ALA A 232 -16.91 4.35 -11.88
CA ALA A 232 -18.04 4.65 -11.00
C ALA A 232 -18.04 6.14 -10.58
N LEU A 233 -18.76 6.98 -11.33
CA LEU A 233 -18.75 8.44 -11.12
C LEU A 233 -19.33 8.84 -9.76
N LEU A 234 -20.36 8.16 -9.26
CA LEU A 234 -20.95 8.46 -7.94
C LEU A 234 -19.90 8.39 -6.82
N SER A 235 -19.07 7.35 -6.81
CA SER A 235 -18.00 7.23 -5.83
C SER A 235 -16.98 8.36 -5.94
N GLN A 236 -16.63 8.74 -7.17
CA GLN A 236 -15.66 9.81 -7.45
C GLN A 236 -16.21 11.19 -7.07
N ALA A 237 -17.48 11.47 -7.41
CA ALA A 237 -18.14 12.70 -7.01
C ALA A 237 -18.28 12.81 -5.48
N THR A 238 -18.59 11.70 -4.80
CA THR A 238 -18.64 11.65 -3.34
C THR A 238 -17.27 11.97 -2.72
N ILE A 239 -16.18 11.41 -3.24
CA ILE A 239 -14.82 11.74 -2.77
C ILE A 239 -14.47 13.20 -3.11
N HIS A 240 -14.83 13.68 -4.30
CA HIS A 240 -14.62 15.10 -4.64
C HIS A 240 -15.33 16.04 -3.66
N GLU A 241 -16.59 15.76 -3.36
CA GLU A 241 -17.37 16.55 -2.38
C GLU A 241 -16.72 16.51 -0.98
N PHE A 242 -16.25 15.33 -0.55
CA PHE A 242 -15.55 15.16 0.73
C PHE A 242 -14.26 16.00 0.82
N VAL A 243 -13.43 15.99 -0.22
CA VAL A 243 -12.18 16.77 -0.23
C VAL A 243 -12.43 18.28 -0.42
N SER A 244 -13.43 18.67 -1.23
CA SER A 244 -13.77 20.07 -1.49
C SER A 244 -14.40 20.76 -0.28
N ARG A 245 -15.07 20.03 0.60
CA ARG A 245 -15.55 20.54 1.90
C ARG A 245 -14.46 20.63 2.96
N GLY A 246 -13.21 20.26 2.66
CA GLY A 246 -12.12 20.26 3.63
C GLY A 246 -12.23 19.17 4.70
N LEU A 247 -13.04 18.13 4.48
CA LEU A 247 -13.27 17.05 5.47
C LEU A 247 -12.11 16.05 5.53
N LEU A 248 -11.25 16.01 4.50
CA LEU A 248 -10.15 15.07 4.39
C LEU A 248 -9.14 15.24 5.53
N ASP A 249 -8.68 16.47 5.78
CA ASP A 249 -7.60 16.71 6.74
C ASP A 249 -8.01 16.36 8.17
N GLY A 250 -9.20 16.75 8.60
CA GLY A 250 -9.73 16.39 9.93
C GLY A 250 -9.92 14.87 10.08
N ASN A 251 -10.31 14.16 9.01
CA ASN A 251 -10.38 12.72 9.04
C ASN A 251 -9.00 12.06 9.11
N VAL A 252 -8.01 12.59 8.38
CA VAL A 252 -6.61 12.12 8.43
C VAL A 252 -6.06 12.29 9.83
N GLU A 253 -6.23 13.46 10.47
CA GLU A 253 -5.78 13.70 11.85
C GLU A 253 -6.36 12.67 12.83
N ARG A 254 -7.67 12.41 12.74
CA ARG A 254 -8.36 11.40 13.56
C ARG A 254 -7.80 9.99 13.33
N VAL A 255 -7.63 9.58 12.07
CA VAL A 255 -7.06 8.28 11.69
C VAL A 255 -5.62 8.13 12.19
N VAL A 256 -4.80 9.17 12.01
CA VAL A 256 -3.41 9.21 12.47
C VAL A 256 -3.32 9.06 13.99
N GLY A 257 -4.15 9.78 14.75
CA GLY A 257 -4.20 9.66 16.22
C GLY A 257 -4.48 8.24 16.68
N LEU A 258 -5.55 7.65 16.12
CA LEU A 258 -6.00 6.30 16.46
C LEU A 258 -4.99 5.20 16.09
N LEU A 259 -4.36 5.33 14.93
CA LEU A 259 -3.39 4.34 14.47
C LEU A 259 -2.01 4.50 15.14
N ARG A 260 -1.66 5.70 15.57
CA ARG A 260 -0.46 5.92 16.40
C ARG A 260 -0.53 5.13 17.68
N GLU A 261 -1.65 5.20 18.43
CA GLU A 261 -1.85 4.43 19.66
C GLU A 261 -1.70 2.91 19.42
N ARG A 262 -2.22 2.42 18.31
CA ARG A 262 -2.12 1.00 17.95
C ARG A 262 -0.71 0.60 17.56
N ARG A 263 0.01 1.45 16.81
CA ARG A 263 1.41 1.25 16.46
C ARG A 263 2.27 1.20 17.72
N ASP A 264 2.07 2.15 18.64
CA ASP A 264 2.83 2.23 19.89
C ASP A 264 2.58 0.98 20.74
N ALA A 265 1.32 0.56 20.90
CA ALA A 265 0.98 -0.70 21.57
C ALA A 265 1.65 -1.93 20.91
N MET A 266 1.74 -1.96 19.57
CA MET A 266 2.41 -3.05 18.84
C MET A 266 3.92 -3.07 19.14
N VAL A 267 4.59 -1.93 19.04
CA VAL A 267 6.02 -1.82 19.26
C VAL A 267 6.35 -2.15 20.72
N ASP A 268 5.61 -1.59 21.69
CA ASP A 268 5.82 -1.84 23.13
C ASP A 268 5.60 -3.31 23.47
N ALA A 269 4.59 -3.95 22.89
CA ALA A 269 4.32 -5.37 23.11
C ALA A 269 5.43 -6.25 22.54
N LEU A 270 5.92 -5.94 21.33
CA LEU A 270 7.04 -6.67 20.71
C LEU A 270 8.32 -6.53 21.53
N GLU A 271 8.63 -5.32 22.01
CA GLU A 271 9.80 -5.07 22.89
C GLU A 271 9.74 -5.87 24.19
N ARG A 272 8.58 -5.95 24.82
CA ARG A 272 8.40 -6.62 26.09
C ARG A 272 8.36 -8.14 25.97
N GLU A 273 7.75 -8.68 24.92
CA GLU A 273 7.37 -10.10 24.87
C GLU A 273 8.26 -10.94 23.96
N MET A 274 8.84 -10.37 22.88
CA MET A 274 9.55 -11.19 21.90
C MET A 274 10.84 -11.79 22.45
N PRO A 275 11.16 -13.05 22.11
CA PRO A 275 12.40 -13.68 22.54
C PRO A 275 13.62 -13.07 21.83
N GLU A 276 14.78 -13.24 22.45
CA GLU A 276 16.06 -12.82 21.88
C GLU A 276 16.28 -13.37 20.47
N GLY A 277 16.80 -12.52 19.60
CA GLY A 277 17.06 -12.80 18.19
C GLY A 277 15.87 -12.52 17.25
N ALA A 278 14.68 -12.14 17.77
CA ALA A 278 13.62 -11.56 16.98
C ALA A 278 13.95 -10.09 16.68
N THR A 279 13.65 -9.63 15.46
CA THR A 279 13.77 -8.22 15.10
C THR A 279 12.50 -7.74 14.40
N TRP A 280 12.22 -6.43 14.45
CA TRP A 280 11.03 -5.87 13.81
C TRP A 280 11.25 -4.45 13.35
N SER A 281 10.46 -4.06 12.35
CA SER A 281 10.44 -2.68 11.89
C SER A 281 9.67 -1.78 12.87
N ARG A 282 10.10 -0.50 12.96
CA ARG A 282 9.44 0.55 13.76
C ARG A 282 8.86 1.59 12.80
N PRO A 283 7.61 1.40 12.32
CA PRO A 283 7.06 2.26 11.29
C PRO A 283 6.73 3.65 11.84
N GLN A 284 7.10 4.69 11.10
CA GLN A 284 6.74 6.08 11.37
C GLN A 284 5.37 6.46 10.83
N GLY A 285 4.67 5.51 10.23
CA GLY A 285 3.34 5.66 9.63
C GLY A 285 2.84 4.34 9.04
N GLY A 286 1.73 4.40 8.32
CA GLY A 286 1.18 3.23 7.64
C GLY A 286 0.43 2.27 8.58
N TYR A 287 0.42 0.99 8.24
CA TYR A 287 -0.47 -0.01 8.85
C TYR A 287 0.25 -1.24 9.40
N PHE A 288 1.56 -1.37 9.13
CA PHE A 288 2.26 -2.65 9.24
C PHE A 288 3.56 -2.57 10.01
N THR A 289 3.85 -3.63 10.75
CA THR A 289 5.16 -3.97 11.28
C THR A 289 5.61 -5.29 10.65
N TRP A 290 6.85 -5.35 10.22
CA TRP A 290 7.51 -6.57 9.75
C TRP A 290 8.29 -7.18 10.88
N LEU A 291 8.01 -8.44 11.18
CA LEU A 291 8.67 -9.22 12.23
C LEU A 291 9.54 -10.29 11.57
N ASP A 292 10.82 -10.27 11.86
CA ASP A 292 11.75 -11.36 11.53
C ASP A 292 11.92 -12.27 12.75
N LEU A 293 11.65 -13.54 12.53
CA LEU A 293 11.63 -14.56 13.59
C LEU A 293 13.06 -15.01 13.92
N PRO A 294 13.36 -15.34 15.17
CA PRO A 294 14.70 -15.71 15.60
C PRO A 294 15.13 -17.07 15.02
N GLY A 295 16.39 -17.15 14.58
CA GLY A 295 16.96 -18.35 13.98
C GLY A 295 16.27 -18.74 12.67
N ALA A 296 16.11 -20.02 12.41
CA ALA A 296 15.42 -20.55 11.23
C ALA A 296 13.95 -20.92 11.52
N THR A 297 13.28 -20.20 12.43
CA THR A 297 11.88 -20.48 12.78
C THR A 297 10.98 -20.29 11.57
N ASP A 298 10.19 -21.29 11.22
CA ASP A 298 9.25 -21.25 10.09
C ASP A 298 7.99 -20.45 10.46
N ALA A 299 7.72 -19.39 9.70
CA ALA A 299 6.55 -18.52 9.91
C ALA A 299 5.23 -19.23 9.58
N GLY A 300 5.25 -20.27 8.73
CA GLY A 300 4.08 -21.09 8.43
C GLY A 300 3.69 -21.95 9.61
N ALA A 301 4.66 -22.60 10.26
CA ALA A 301 4.42 -23.38 11.49
C ALA A 301 3.92 -22.49 12.63
N LEU A 302 4.49 -21.29 12.79
CA LEU A 302 4.00 -20.31 13.77
C LEU A 302 2.56 -19.87 13.46
N LEU A 303 2.22 -19.63 12.20
CA LEU A 303 0.87 -19.22 11.78
C LEU A 303 -0.15 -20.32 12.08
N GLU A 304 0.17 -21.58 11.81
CA GLU A 304 -0.69 -22.72 12.11
C GLU A 304 -0.97 -22.82 13.62
N ALA A 305 0.07 -22.79 14.46
CA ALA A 305 -0.05 -22.82 15.90
C ALA A 305 -0.83 -21.62 16.45
N ALA A 306 -0.59 -20.41 15.92
CA ALA A 306 -1.27 -19.19 16.32
C ALA A 306 -2.76 -19.20 15.95
N THR A 307 -3.08 -19.67 14.73
CA THR A 307 -4.47 -19.78 14.25
C THR A 307 -5.29 -20.73 15.13
N ALA A 308 -4.71 -21.84 15.56
CA ALA A 308 -5.35 -22.78 16.49
C ALA A 308 -5.67 -22.13 17.85
N ARG A 309 -4.98 -21.06 18.22
CA ARG A 309 -5.19 -20.29 19.47
C ARG A 309 -5.89 -18.93 19.25
N GLY A 310 -6.45 -18.70 18.05
CA GLY A 310 -7.26 -17.52 17.76
C GLY A 310 -6.49 -16.27 17.37
N VAL A 311 -5.20 -16.38 16.97
CA VAL A 311 -4.41 -15.27 16.42
C VAL A 311 -3.99 -15.58 14.99
N THR A 312 -4.10 -14.61 14.07
CA THR A 312 -3.67 -14.78 12.68
C THR A 312 -2.86 -13.58 12.19
N PHE A 313 -1.92 -13.85 11.28
CA PHE A 313 -1.06 -12.85 10.62
C PHE A 313 -0.80 -13.28 9.16
N VAL A 314 -0.01 -12.53 8.40
CA VAL A 314 0.41 -12.94 7.06
C VAL A 314 1.87 -13.36 7.10
N LYS A 315 2.16 -14.58 6.65
CA LYS A 315 3.53 -15.11 6.58
C LYS A 315 4.36 -14.37 5.53
N GLY A 316 5.65 -14.24 5.77
CA GLY A 316 6.54 -13.46 4.93
C GLY A 316 6.65 -13.99 3.50
N THR A 317 6.56 -15.30 3.29
CA THR A 317 6.61 -15.92 1.96
C THR A 317 5.56 -15.42 0.98
N ASP A 318 4.42 -14.89 1.46
CA ASP A 318 3.35 -14.37 0.62
C ASP A 318 3.72 -13.02 -0.04
N PHE A 319 4.80 -12.38 0.41
CA PHE A 319 5.30 -11.09 -0.09
C PHE A 319 6.54 -11.20 -0.99
N PHE A 320 6.87 -12.41 -1.40
CA PHE A 320 7.96 -12.70 -2.33
C PHE A 320 7.46 -13.56 -3.49
N PRO A 321 8.11 -13.52 -4.67
CA PRO A 321 7.95 -14.57 -5.65
C PRO A 321 8.30 -15.93 -5.02
N ALA A 322 7.71 -17.01 -5.52
CA ALA A 322 7.86 -18.35 -4.93
C ALA A 322 9.34 -18.73 -4.71
N GLY A 323 9.68 -19.04 -3.48
CA GLY A 323 11.04 -19.46 -3.08
C GLY A 323 12.07 -18.33 -2.89
N ALA A 324 11.68 -17.06 -3.09
CA ALA A 324 12.63 -15.94 -3.06
C ALA A 324 12.89 -15.36 -1.65
N GLY A 325 12.18 -15.81 -0.60
CA GLY A 325 12.41 -15.31 0.77
C GLY A 325 11.21 -15.39 1.69
N GLY A 326 11.34 -14.78 2.88
CA GLY A 326 10.26 -14.58 3.84
C GLY A 326 9.87 -15.79 4.70
N ALA A 327 10.60 -16.92 4.63
CA ALA A 327 10.25 -18.13 5.38
C ALA A 327 10.23 -17.92 6.91
N SER A 328 11.12 -17.06 7.41
CA SER A 328 11.22 -16.72 8.83
C SER A 328 10.73 -15.31 9.13
N SER A 329 9.74 -14.81 8.39
CA SER A 329 9.23 -13.46 8.57
C SER A 329 7.71 -13.42 8.59
N ALA A 330 7.13 -12.39 9.22
CA ALA A 330 5.69 -12.19 9.33
C ALA A 330 5.34 -10.71 9.21
N ARG A 331 4.20 -10.39 8.53
CA ARG A 331 3.61 -9.06 8.57
C ARG A 331 2.53 -9.00 9.64
N LEU A 332 2.67 -8.07 10.56
CA LEU A 332 1.68 -7.76 11.58
C LEU A 332 0.97 -6.45 11.22
N ALA A 333 -0.33 -6.50 10.94
CA ALA A 333 -1.15 -5.33 10.72
C ALA A 333 -1.79 -4.89 12.04
N PHE A 334 -1.51 -3.65 12.46
CA PHE A 334 -2.09 -3.07 13.68
C PHE A 334 -3.33 -2.19 13.40
N SER A 335 -3.68 -1.99 12.13
CA SER A 335 -4.70 -1.02 11.73
C SER A 335 -6.14 -1.38 12.14
N PHE A 336 -6.43 -2.64 12.37
CA PHE A 336 -7.80 -3.13 12.62
C PHE A 336 -8.06 -3.57 14.07
N VAL A 337 -7.02 -3.88 14.82
CA VAL A 337 -7.09 -4.40 16.20
C VAL A 337 -6.97 -3.27 17.22
N SER A 338 -7.58 -3.43 18.39
CA SER A 338 -7.44 -2.51 19.51
C SER A 338 -6.07 -2.67 20.20
N PRO A 339 -5.58 -1.68 20.99
CA PRO A 339 -4.33 -1.80 21.76
C PRO A 339 -4.32 -3.01 22.71
N ALA A 340 -5.46 -3.37 23.29
CA ALA A 340 -5.59 -4.53 24.16
C ALA A 340 -5.41 -5.84 23.39
N GLU A 341 -6.08 -5.98 22.23
CA GLU A 341 -5.92 -7.14 21.33
C GLU A 341 -4.49 -7.23 20.79
N VAL A 342 -3.83 -6.11 20.52
CA VAL A 342 -2.41 -6.08 20.12
C VAL A 342 -1.56 -6.71 21.22
N THR A 343 -1.71 -6.26 22.47
CA THR A 343 -0.94 -6.77 23.60
C THR A 343 -1.17 -8.26 23.82
N GLU A 344 -2.41 -8.71 23.81
CA GLU A 344 -2.77 -10.13 23.98
C GLU A 344 -2.22 -10.99 22.83
N GLY A 345 -2.42 -10.56 21.60
CA GLY A 345 -1.98 -11.31 20.42
C GLY A 345 -0.46 -11.44 20.32
N VAL A 346 0.28 -10.37 20.61
CA VAL A 346 1.76 -10.41 20.63
C VAL A 346 2.29 -11.31 21.73
N ALA A 347 1.71 -11.26 22.95
CA ALA A 347 2.10 -12.14 24.05
C ALA A 347 1.89 -13.62 23.68
N LEU A 348 0.77 -13.94 23.00
CA LEU A 348 0.48 -15.28 22.52
C LEU A 348 1.51 -15.73 21.49
N LEU A 349 1.82 -14.90 20.49
CA LEU A 349 2.83 -15.20 19.46
C LEU A 349 4.20 -15.47 20.09
N ALA A 350 4.61 -14.64 21.05
CA ALA A 350 5.88 -14.79 21.75
C ALA A 350 5.94 -16.10 22.58
N GLY A 351 4.83 -16.49 23.22
CA GLY A 351 4.71 -17.77 23.92
C GLY A 351 4.90 -18.95 22.97
N LEU A 352 4.21 -18.93 21.84
CA LEU A 352 4.33 -19.97 20.79
C LEU A 352 5.74 -20.05 20.19
N LEU A 353 6.39 -18.91 19.99
CA LEU A 353 7.78 -18.90 19.51
C LEU A 353 8.73 -19.59 20.50
N ARG A 354 8.53 -19.39 21.81
CA ARG A 354 9.32 -20.10 22.83
C ARG A 354 9.03 -21.59 22.84
N GLU A 355 7.76 -22.00 22.67
CA GLU A 355 7.35 -23.42 22.58
C GLU A 355 7.99 -24.10 21.35
N LEU A 356 7.93 -23.49 20.17
CA LEU A 356 8.50 -24.03 18.92
C LEU A 356 10.03 -24.13 18.93
N ARG A 357 10.71 -23.33 19.74
CA ARG A 357 12.17 -23.33 19.88
C ARG A 357 12.68 -24.19 21.05
N ALA A 358 11.80 -24.63 21.93
CA ALA A 358 12.20 -25.54 23.00
C ALA A 358 12.71 -26.86 22.38
N PRO A 359 13.87 -27.38 22.79
CA PRO A 359 14.32 -28.67 22.31
C PRO A 359 13.24 -29.71 22.65
N ALA A 360 12.91 -30.57 21.67
CA ALA A 360 12.00 -31.67 21.93
C ALA A 360 12.52 -32.44 23.16
N VAL A 361 11.76 -32.42 24.23
CA VAL A 361 12.10 -33.26 25.40
C VAL A 361 12.05 -34.68 24.91
N ALA A 362 13.22 -35.33 24.77
CA ALA A 362 13.30 -36.74 24.45
C ALA A 362 12.60 -37.51 25.58
N VAL A 363 11.43 -38.05 25.25
CA VAL A 363 10.69 -39.01 26.11
C VAL A 363 11.30 -40.39 26.03
#